data_c47f0624a45d811273d1acbce05a4c9a
#
_entry.id   c47f0624a45d811273d1acbce05a4c9a
#
_cell.length_a   1.000
_cell.length_b   1.000
_cell.length_c   1.000
_cell.angle_alpha   90.00
_cell.angle_beta   90.00
_cell.angle_gamma   90.00
#
_symmetry.space_group_name_H-M   'P 1'
#
loop_
_entity.id
_entity.type
_entity.pdbx_description
1 polymer ?
#
loop_
_entity_poly.entity_id
_entity_poly.type
_entity_poly.pdbx_seq_one_letter_code
_entity_poly.pdbx_strand_id
1 'polypeptide(L)'
;MTAISQTSAVAETVDSAKLADRIKDATAAALLTVLLCVPIILLHADADIDGVLHANPRPWAVAIFALLAFFGRLAVSNAGAGVKKEARPESKIAATVRAATAKYLPPIGLVVLFVYPFVLLTLLGSGRSLKWVDSYGIQILIYVMLAWGLNIVVGLAGLLDLGYVAFYAVGAYSYALLATTFGLSFWICLPLAGILAALWGVMLGFPVLRLRGDYLAIVTLAFGEIIRSVLVNWVAFTGGGAGIASIPKITFFNLRFADEPDGFDAFFHLDYSPLHGKMFLYYVILCLALITNLVSMRLRRLPIGRAWEALREDEIACRSLGINTTNTKLTAFALGAFFGGLAGSFFSVRQGFISPESFTFIESATILAIVVLGGMGSQIGVALAAVFLIGGFELLRELDFLRAIMSSGTGVFVICLGVVVFGVIQSRKLAAQVAIVLIAAVFALRSFQLLPDAIFDKFAMPDFDPAQYRGLLFGLAMVVMMVVRPRGFISTRSPSIFLKEKKAVSGSLVKEGHG
;
A
#
# COMPACT_ATOMS: atom_id res chain seq x y z
N MET A 1 13.10 59.11 -11.56
CA MET A 1 11.73 58.55 -11.59
C MET A 1 11.53 57.46 -12.67
N THR A 2 12.37 57.33 -13.68
CA THR A 2 12.24 56.37 -14.80
C THR A 2 12.71 54.93 -14.49
N ALA A 3 13.60 54.69 -13.55
CA ALA A 3 14.11 53.36 -13.22
C ALA A 3 13.13 52.51 -12.35
N ILE A 4 12.28 53.14 -11.55
CA ILE A 4 11.31 52.42 -10.70
C ILE A 4 10.11 51.92 -11.51
N SER A 5 9.74 52.62 -12.60
CA SER A 5 8.64 52.19 -13.48
C SER A 5 9.02 51.01 -14.39
N GLN A 6 10.28 50.90 -14.77
CA GLN A 6 10.75 49.74 -15.55
C GLN A 6 10.86 48.46 -14.73
N THR A 7 11.21 48.54 -13.43
CA THR A 7 11.29 47.37 -12.55
C THR A 7 9.91 46.80 -12.22
N SER A 8 8.89 47.63 -12.10
CA SER A 8 7.50 47.21 -11.88
C SER A 8 6.89 46.56 -13.12
N ALA A 9 7.16 47.08 -14.30
CA ALA A 9 6.68 46.51 -15.57
C ALA A 9 7.32 45.14 -15.90
N VAL A 10 8.61 44.97 -15.59
CA VAL A 10 9.30 43.67 -15.75
C VAL A 10 8.81 42.65 -14.71
N ALA A 11 8.51 43.06 -13.49
CA ALA A 11 7.93 42.15 -12.48
C ALA A 11 6.51 41.70 -12.85
N GLU A 12 5.68 42.57 -13.38
CA GLU A 12 4.32 42.26 -13.84
C GLU A 12 4.35 41.30 -15.06
N THR A 13 5.26 41.47 -16.00
CA THR A 13 5.39 40.57 -17.17
C THR A 13 5.90 39.20 -16.80
N VAL A 14 6.78 39.06 -15.79
CA VAL A 14 7.28 37.78 -15.28
C VAL A 14 6.20 37.02 -14.49
N ASP A 15 5.34 37.71 -13.76
CA ASP A 15 4.23 37.08 -13.03
C ASP A 15 3.09 36.67 -13.97
N SER A 16 2.82 37.44 -15.01
CA SER A 16 1.82 37.08 -16.04
C SER A 16 2.25 35.88 -16.88
N ALA A 17 3.53 35.76 -17.23
CA ALA A 17 4.07 34.60 -17.92
C ALA A 17 3.98 33.31 -17.07
N LYS A 18 4.30 33.41 -15.79
CA LYS A 18 4.15 32.28 -14.84
C LYS A 18 2.70 31.86 -14.65
N LEU A 19 1.76 32.82 -14.64
CA LEU A 19 0.33 32.54 -14.55
C LEU A 19 -0.17 31.84 -15.81
N ALA A 20 0.25 32.28 -17.00
CA ALA A 20 -0.12 31.68 -18.26
C ALA A 20 0.36 30.21 -18.36
N ASP A 21 1.58 29.90 -17.90
CA ASP A 21 2.10 28.54 -17.88
C ASP A 21 1.32 27.64 -16.89
N ARG A 22 0.94 28.15 -15.74
CA ARG A 22 0.10 27.43 -14.77
C ARG A 22 -1.29 27.14 -15.32
N ILE A 23 -1.90 28.10 -16.02
CA ILE A 23 -3.20 27.91 -16.66
C ILE A 23 -3.09 26.87 -17.77
N LYS A 24 -2.04 26.88 -18.59
CA LYS A 24 -1.79 25.85 -19.61
C LYS A 24 -1.68 24.45 -19.00
N ASP A 25 -0.93 24.31 -17.91
CA ASP A 25 -0.80 23.05 -17.17
C ASP A 25 -2.14 22.57 -16.59
N ALA A 26 -2.93 23.49 -16.06
CA ALA A 26 -4.25 23.18 -15.51
C ALA A 26 -5.26 22.80 -16.61
N THR A 27 -5.23 23.48 -17.76
CA THR A 27 -6.08 23.13 -18.91
C THR A 27 -5.68 21.78 -19.51
N ALA A 28 -4.39 21.46 -19.60
CA ALA A 28 -3.93 20.15 -20.03
C ALA A 28 -4.43 19.02 -19.09
N ALA A 29 -4.39 19.24 -17.78
CA ALA A 29 -4.92 18.30 -16.81
C ALA A 29 -6.43 18.12 -16.94
N ALA A 30 -7.18 19.21 -17.16
CA ALA A 30 -8.63 19.14 -17.37
C ALA A 30 -8.99 18.38 -18.66
N LEU A 31 -8.30 18.65 -19.76
CA LEU A 31 -8.50 17.94 -21.03
C LEU A 31 -8.20 16.44 -20.91
N LEU A 32 -7.12 16.09 -20.24
CA LEU A 32 -6.81 14.67 -19.97
C LEU A 32 -7.89 14.00 -19.14
N THR A 33 -8.44 14.71 -18.15
CA THR A 33 -9.54 14.21 -17.32
C THR A 33 -10.80 13.99 -18.14
N VAL A 34 -11.16 14.93 -19.02
CA VAL A 34 -12.30 14.76 -19.94
C VAL A 34 -12.10 13.52 -20.80
N LEU A 35 -10.92 13.36 -21.42
CA LEU A 35 -10.60 12.22 -22.27
C LEU A 35 -10.78 10.88 -21.54
N LEU A 36 -10.31 10.80 -20.29
CA LEU A 36 -10.43 9.59 -19.46
C LEU A 36 -11.86 9.35 -18.94
N CYS A 37 -12.61 10.42 -18.66
CA CYS A 37 -13.97 10.32 -18.13
C CYS A 37 -15.02 9.97 -19.21
N VAL A 38 -14.74 10.26 -20.48
CA VAL A 38 -15.69 9.95 -21.58
C VAL A 38 -16.06 8.46 -21.62
N PRO A 39 -15.13 7.49 -21.70
CA PRO A 39 -15.48 6.08 -21.77
C PRO A 39 -16.02 5.53 -20.43
N ILE A 40 -15.66 6.11 -19.28
CA ILE A 40 -15.94 5.55 -17.96
C ILE A 40 -17.22 6.15 -17.35
N ILE A 41 -17.44 7.45 -17.52
CA ILE A 41 -18.49 8.20 -16.83
C ILE A 41 -19.57 8.68 -17.80
N LEU A 42 -19.17 9.20 -18.98
CA LEU A 42 -20.14 9.69 -19.97
C LEU A 42 -20.95 8.56 -20.57
N LEU A 43 -20.30 7.43 -20.89
CA LEU A 43 -20.93 6.25 -21.49
C LEU A 43 -21.39 5.23 -20.44
N HIS A 44 -21.93 5.70 -19.32
CA HIS A 44 -22.43 4.81 -18.28
C HIS A 44 -23.62 3.99 -18.81
N ALA A 45 -23.50 2.67 -18.72
CA ALA A 45 -24.56 1.74 -19.12
C ALA A 45 -25.14 1.07 -17.87
N ASP A 46 -26.42 1.25 -17.66
CA ASP A 46 -27.19 0.56 -16.63
C ASP A 46 -27.90 -0.65 -17.25
N ALA A 47 -27.83 -1.82 -16.61
CA ALA A 47 -28.59 -2.99 -16.99
C ALA A 47 -29.94 -2.96 -16.28
N ASP A 48 -31.03 -3.03 -17.04
CA ASP A 48 -32.36 -3.19 -16.49
C ASP A 48 -32.59 -4.64 -16.02
N ILE A 49 -33.68 -4.86 -15.26
CA ILE A 49 -34.08 -6.18 -14.73
C ILE A 49 -34.16 -7.24 -15.85
N ASP A 50 -34.50 -6.82 -17.09
CA ASP A 50 -34.55 -7.68 -18.28
C ASP A 50 -33.18 -7.90 -18.97
N GLY A 51 -32.09 -7.41 -18.40
CA GLY A 51 -30.73 -7.56 -18.94
C GLY A 51 -30.41 -6.66 -20.15
N VAL A 52 -31.28 -5.72 -20.49
CA VAL A 52 -31.08 -4.75 -21.58
C VAL A 52 -30.19 -3.62 -21.06
N LEU A 53 -29.11 -3.31 -21.78
CA LEU A 53 -28.21 -2.21 -21.46
C LEU A 53 -28.78 -0.89 -21.98
N HIS A 54 -29.07 0.02 -21.06
CA HIS A 54 -29.48 1.40 -21.37
C HIS A 54 -28.31 2.34 -21.13
N ALA A 55 -27.94 3.14 -22.15
CA ALA A 55 -26.88 4.15 -22.00
C ALA A 55 -27.48 5.42 -21.37
N ASN A 56 -27.08 5.72 -20.13
CA ASN A 56 -27.45 6.94 -19.42
C ASN A 56 -26.26 7.92 -19.41
N PRO A 57 -26.13 8.82 -20.40
CA PRO A 57 -25.03 9.76 -20.46
C PRO A 57 -25.10 10.76 -19.32
N ARG A 58 -23.96 10.91 -18.59
CA ARG A 58 -23.84 11.85 -17.46
C ARG A 58 -22.84 12.98 -17.75
N PRO A 59 -23.12 13.89 -18.72
CA PRO A 59 -22.15 14.92 -19.14
C PRO A 59 -21.81 15.91 -18.02
N TRP A 60 -22.73 16.16 -17.09
CA TRP A 60 -22.51 17.01 -15.93
C TRP A 60 -21.41 16.48 -15.00
N ALA A 61 -21.32 15.16 -14.83
CA ALA A 61 -20.28 14.53 -14.02
C ALA A 61 -18.90 14.72 -14.64
N VAL A 62 -18.78 14.55 -15.95
CA VAL A 62 -17.53 14.83 -16.68
C VAL A 62 -17.10 16.29 -16.50
N ALA A 63 -18.06 17.24 -16.58
CA ALA A 63 -17.76 18.66 -16.35
C ALA A 63 -17.26 18.93 -14.93
N ILE A 64 -17.87 18.31 -13.90
CA ILE A 64 -17.42 18.44 -12.51
C ILE A 64 -15.99 17.90 -12.34
N PHE A 65 -15.71 16.70 -12.85
CA PHE A 65 -14.36 16.13 -12.75
C PHE A 65 -13.31 16.96 -13.49
N ALA A 66 -13.66 17.52 -14.65
CA ALA A 66 -12.77 18.42 -15.39
C ALA A 66 -12.48 19.71 -14.61
N LEU A 67 -13.50 20.32 -14.00
CA LEU A 67 -13.33 21.49 -13.14
C LEU A 67 -12.49 21.18 -11.89
N LEU A 68 -12.75 20.05 -11.25
CA LEU A 68 -11.96 19.60 -10.11
C LEU A 68 -10.48 19.36 -10.48
N ALA A 69 -10.22 18.78 -11.64
CA ALA A 69 -8.86 18.58 -12.14
C ALA A 69 -8.18 19.92 -12.45
N PHE A 70 -8.88 20.84 -13.08
CA PHE A 70 -8.38 22.18 -13.39
C PHE A 70 -7.99 22.96 -12.12
N PHE A 71 -8.96 23.13 -11.22
CA PHE A 71 -8.73 23.89 -9.99
C PHE A 71 -7.82 23.15 -9.01
N GLY A 72 -7.88 21.83 -8.95
CA GLY A 72 -6.98 20.99 -8.17
C GLY A 72 -5.51 21.15 -8.63
N ARG A 73 -5.28 21.14 -9.96
CA ARG A 73 -3.93 21.35 -10.53
C ARG A 73 -3.44 22.77 -10.24
N LEU A 74 -4.32 23.76 -10.34
CA LEU A 74 -4.01 25.14 -10.00
C LEU A 74 -3.65 25.30 -8.52
N ALA A 75 -4.40 24.66 -7.63
CA ALA A 75 -4.14 24.65 -6.17
C ALA A 75 -2.77 24.00 -5.84
N VAL A 76 -2.43 22.88 -6.49
CA VAL A 76 -1.12 22.23 -6.32
C VAL A 76 0.01 23.11 -6.85
N SER A 77 -0.18 23.77 -8.00
CA SER A 77 0.78 24.71 -8.56
C SER A 77 1.02 25.92 -7.63
N ASN A 78 -0.04 26.48 -7.06
CA ASN A 78 0.03 27.54 -6.07
C ASN A 78 0.72 27.09 -4.76
N ALA A 79 0.47 25.85 -4.35
CA ALA A 79 1.12 25.25 -3.19
C ALA A 79 2.62 25.02 -3.38
N GLY A 80 3.05 24.68 -4.60
CA GLY A 80 4.46 24.46 -4.96
C GLY A 80 5.27 25.74 -5.08
N ALA A 81 4.65 26.84 -5.49
CA ALA A 81 5.31 28.13 -5.67
C ALA A 81 5.79 28.80 -4.35
N GLY A 82 5.20 28.42 -3.21
CA GLY A 82 5.56 28.95 -1.88
C GLY A 82 6.63 28.16 -1.14
N VAL A 83 7.16 27.07 -1.71
CA VAL A 83 8.11 26.20 -1.01
C VAL A 83 9.42 26.07 -1.81
N LYS A 84 10.15 27.18 -2.00
CA LYS A 84 11.61 27.10 -1.88
C LYS A 84 11.89 26.90 -0.39
N LYS A 85 11.96 25.65 0.05
CA LYS A 85 12.56 25.34 1.33
C LYS A 85 14.05 25.66 1.22
N GLU A 86 14.45 26.88 1.58
CA GLU A 86 15.76 27.05 2.21
C GLU A 86 15.81 26.06 3.36
N ALA A 87 16.86 25.25 3.37
CA ALA A 87 17.12 24.32 4.46
C ALA A 87 17.26 25.17 5.75
N ARG A 88 16.13 25.39 6.45
CA ARG A 88 16.18 25.97 7.78
C ARG A 88 17.06 25.07 8.63
N PRO A 89 18.07 25.62 9.31
CA PRO A 89 18.85 24.83 10.25
C PRO A 89 17.87 24.15 11.21
N GLU A 90 17.96 22.82 11.33
CA GLU A 90 17.07 22.06 12.22
C GLU A 90 17.19 22.65 13.62
N SER A 91 16.06 23.08 14.19
CA SER A 91 16.07 23.58 15.56
C SER A 91 16.55 22.44 16.47
N LYS A 92 17.35 22.74 17.49
CA LYS A 92 17.84 21.73 18.45
C LYS A 92 16.69 20.90 19.04
N ILE A 93 15.53 21.50 19.23
CA ILE A 93 14.30 20.84 19.69
C ILE A 93 13.83 19.80 18.68
N ALA A 94 13.79 20.14 17.39
CA ALA A 94 13.38 19.21 16.35
C ALA A 94 14.33 18.01 16.22
N ALA A 95 15.64 18.22 16.35
CA ALA A 95 16.63 17.16 16.36
C ALA A 95 16.48 16.26 17.59
N THR A 96 16.23 16.82 18.78
CA THR A 96 16.00 16.06 20.02
C THR A 96 14.71 15.25 19.95
N VAL A 97 13.61 15.84 19.46
CA VAL A 97 12.33 15.16 19.27
C VAL A 97 12.50 14.02 18.27
N ARG A 98 13.20 14.25 17.15
CA ARG A 98 13.46 13.23 16.14
C ARG A 98 14.30 12.07 16.69
N ALA A 99 15.33 12.36 17.49
CA ALA A 99 16.15 11.35 18.16
C ALA A 99 15.35 10.56 19.19
N ALA A 100 14.53 11.22 20.00
CA ALA A 100 13.65 10.59 20.97
C ALA A 100 12.60 9.70 20.27
N THR A 101 11.96 10.20 19.20
CA THR A 101 10.99 9.45 18.41
C THR A 101 11.63 8.23 17.78
N ALA A 102 12.82 8.34 17.19
CA ALA A 102 13.54 7.21 16.61
C ALA A 102 13.90 6.13 17.64
N LYS A 103 14.15 6.52 18.89
CA LYS A 103 14.51 5.61 19.99
C LYS A 103 13.31 4.92 20.61
N TYR A 104 12.22 5.65 20.84
CA TYR A 104 11.07 5.15 21.60
C TYR A 104 9.92 4.63 20.72
N LEU A 105 9.78 5.09 19.48
CA LEU A 105 8.71 4.67 18.58
C LEU A 105 8.69 3.16 18.30
N PRO A 106 9.83 2.47 18.04
CA PRO A 106 9.82 1.04 17.79
C PRO A 106 9.34 0.20 18.98
N PRO A 107 9.84 0.37 20.22
CA PRO A 107 9.36 -0.40 21.36
C PRO A 107 7.91 -0.06 21.73
N ILE A 108 7.50 1.22 21.63
CA ILE A 108 6.10 1.62 21.86
C ILE A 108 5.19 0.97 20.81
N GLY A 109 5.58 1.00 19.52
CA GLY A 109 4.82 0.35 18.45
C GLY A 109 4.65 -1.15 18.70
N LEU A 110 5.69 -1.82 19.18
CA LEU A 110 5.64 -3.25 19.51
C LEU A 110 4.67 -3.51 20.68
N VAL A 111 4.73 -2.72 21.74
CA VAL A 111 3.79 -2.82 22.88
C VAL A 111 2.36 -2.59 22.40
N VAL A 112 2.12 -1.58 21.57
CA VAL A 112 0.79 -1.31 21.00
C VAL A 112 0.28 -2.50 20.19
N LEU A 113 1.11 -3.15 19.38
CA LEU A 113 0.71 -4.34 18.61
C LEU A 113 0.35 -5.52 19.54
N PHE A 114 1.07 -5.73 20.64
CA PHE A 114 0.74 -6.79 21.59
C PHE A 114 -0.52 -6.49 22.38
N VAL A 115 -0.77 -5.26 22.75
CA VAL A 115 -1.93 -4.84 23.57
C VAL A 115 -3.18 -4.63 22.72
N TYR A 116 -3.03 -4.47 21.40
CA TYR A 116 -4.09 -4.14 20.45
C TYR A 116 -5.37 -5.00 20.58
N PRO A 117 -5.34 -6.36 20.61
CA PRO A 117 -6.57 -7.14 20.73
C PRO A 117 -7.28 -6.94 22.07
N PHE A 118 -6.53 -6.76 23.17
CA PHE A 118 -7.11 -6.53 24.50
C PHE A 118 -7.77 -5.15 24.60
N VAL A 119 -7.14 -4.12 24.05
CA VAL A 119 -7.73 -2.77 24.00
C VAL A 119 -9.03 -2.78 23.20
N LEU A 120 -9.05 -3.47 22.07
CA LEU A 120 -10.27 -3.59 21.27
C LEU A 120 -11.38 -4.32 22.03
N LEU A 121 -11.04 -5.41 22.73
CA LEU A 121 -12.00 -6.16 23.53
C LEU A 121 -12.64 -5.28 24.62
N THR A 122 -11.83 -4.47 25.32
CA THR A 122 -12.31 -3.59 26.39
C THR A 122 -13.12 -2.40 25.88
N LEU A 123 -12.76 -1.84 24.71
CA LEU A 123 -13.42 -0.64 24.15
C LEU A 123 -14.68 -0.97 23.34
N LEU A 124 -14.68 -2.06 22.56
CA LEU A 124 -15.71 -2.36 21.57
C LEU A 124 -16.61 -3.55 21.94
N GLY A 125 -16.23 -4.31 22.96
CA GLY A 125 -16.88 -5.57 23.34
C GLY A 125 -16.58 -6.71 22.35
N SER A 126 -17.03 -7.94 22.64
CA SER A 126 -16.66 -9.15 21.91
C SER A 126 -17.12 -9.18 20.45
N GLY A 127 -18.32 -8.67 20.14
CA GLY A 127 -18.88 -8.76 18.79
C GLY A 127 -18.18 -7.86 17.74
N ARG A 128 -17.91 -6.62 18.09
CA ARG A 128 -17.22 -5.67 17.19
C ARG A 128 -15.71 -5.91 17.11
N SER A 129 -15.10 -6.31 18.21
CA SER A 129 -13.66 -6.61 18.28
C SER A 129 -13.24 -7.74 17.34
N LEU A 130 -14.10 -8.74 17.09
CA LEU A 130 -13.85 -9.83 16.15
C LEU A 130 -13.50 -9.31 14.75
N LYS A 131 -14.28 -8.36 14.22
CA LYS A 131 -14.04 -7.76 12.90
C LYS A 131 -12.73 -6.96 12.87
N TRP A 132 -12.47 -6.17 13.91
CA TRP A 132 -11.25 -5.36 13.99
C TRP A 132 -9.98 -6.21 14.11
N VAL A 133 -10.03 -7.30 14.89
CA VAL A 133 -8.90 -8.23 15.00
C VAL A 133 -8.68 -8.97 13.67
N ASP A 134 -9.74 -9.45 13.02
CA ASP A 134 -9.63 -10.23 11.78
C ASP A 134 -9.24 -9.36 10.58
N SER A 135 -10.04 -8.31 10.27
CA SER A 135 -9.85 -7.51 9.04
C SER A 135 -8.71 -6.49 9.16
N TYR A 136 -8.52 -5.88 10.34
CA TYR A 136 -7.46 -4.88 10.53
C TYR A 136 -6.19 -5.48 11.15
N GLY A 137 -6.33 -6.45 12.07
CA GLY A 137 -5.17 -7.07 12.70
C GLY A 137 -4.50 -8.11 11.80
N ILE A 138 -5.18 -9.23 11.58
CA ILE A 138 -4.59 -10.40 10.89
C ILE A 138 -4.33 -10.07 9.41
N GLN A 139 -5.27 -9.44 8.71
CA GLN A 139 -5.11 -9.14 7.30
C GLN A 139 -3.93 -8.20 7.03
N ILE A 140 -3.80 -7.12 7.80
CA ILE A 140 -2.67 -6.20 7.65
C ILE A 140 -1.35 -6.93 7.91
N LEU A 141 -1.26 -7.80 8.93
CA LEU A 141 -0.05 -8.57 9.21
C LEU A 141 0.31 -9.57 8.09
N ILE A 142 -0.70 -10.18 7.43
CA ILE A 142 -0.47 -11.01 6.23
C ILE A 142 0.20 -10.16 5.14
N TYR A 143 -0.35 -8.99 4.82
CA TYR A 143 0.24 -8.11 3.79
C TYR A 143 1.58 -7.52 4.20
N VAL A 144 1.81 -7.24 5.48
CA VAL A 144 3.13 -6.84 5.99
C VAL A 144 4.15 -7.94 5.73
N MET A 145 3.81 -9.19 6.02
CA MET A 145 4.71 -10.32 5.81
C MET A 145 4.96 -10.59 4.33
N LEU A 146 3.92 -10.52 3.47
CA LEU A 146 4.05 -10.59 2.01
C LEU A 146 4.96 -9.48 1.48
N ALA A 147 4.72 -8.25 1.91
CA ALA A 147 5.48 -7.10 1.47
C ALA A 147 6.94 -7.14 1.97
N TRP A 148 7.21 -7.66 3.17
CA TRP A 148 8.60 -7.88 3.63
C TRP A 148 9.30 -8.98 2.83
N GLY A 149 8.60 -10.05 2.46
CA GLY A 149 9.12 -11.09 1.58
C GLY A 149 9.48 -10.52 0.20
N LEU A 150 8.56 -9.80 -0.43
CA LEU A 150 8.80 -9.13 -1.72
C LEU A 150 9.90 -8.06 -1.61
N ASN A 151 9.99 -7.35 -0.49
CA ASN A 151 11.01 -6.34 -0.25
C ASN A 151 12.45 -6.92 -0.21
N ILE A 152 12.63 -8.21 0.06
CA ILE A 152 13.93 -8.88 -0.12
C ILE A 152 14.28 -8.93 -1.60
N VAL A 153 13.33 -9.30 -2.45
CA VAL A 153 13.55 -9.46 -3.90
C VAL A 153 13.67 -8.10 -4.59
N VAL A 154 12.67 -7.24 -4.43
CA VAL A 154 12.60 -5.93 -5.10
C VAL A 154 13.44 -4.88 -4.38
N GLY A 155 13.35 -4.82 -3.06
CA GLY A 155 13.97 -3.77 -2.27
C GLY A 155 15.46 -3.96 -2.04
N LEU A 156 15.92 -5.18 -1.73
CA LEU A 156 17.32 -5.46 -1.44
C LEU A 156 18.09 -5.93 -2.68
N ALA A 157 17.55 -6.89 -3.44
CA ALA A 157 18.23 -7.43 -4.62
C ALA A 157 17.96 -6.65 -5.91
N GLY A 158 16.96 -5.76 -5.94
CA GLY A 158 16.64 -4.92 -7.10
C GLY A 158 16.00 -5.68 -8.26
N LEU A 159 15.38 -6.82 -7.99
CA LEU A 159 14.76 -7.69 -8.99
C LEU A 159 13.25 -7.44 -9.02
N LEU A 160 12.73 -6.83 -10.08
CA LEU A 160 11.31 -6.54 -10.20
C LEU A 160 10.54 -7.85 -10.43
N ASP A 161 9.66 -8.19 -9.48
CA ASP A 161 8.81 -9.38 -9.52
C ASP A 161 7.34 -8.97 -9.47
N LEU A 162 6.62 -9.24 -10.58
CA LEU A 162 5.18 -9.02 -10.73
C LEU A 162 4.36 -10.29 -10.52
N GLY A 163 5.02 -11.44 -10.41
CA GLY A 163 4.40 -12.74 -10.19
C GLY A 163 4.42 -13.22 -8.74
N TYR A 164 4.71 -12.35 -7.79
CA TYR A 164 4.90 -12.73 -6.38
C TYR A 164 3.69 -13.43 -5.75
N VAL A 165 2.49 -13.12 -6.23
CA VAL A 165 1.25 -13.79 -5.82
C VAL A 165 1.27 -15.30 -6.05
N ALA A 166 2.07 -15.78 -6.99
CA ALA A 166 2.26 -17.21 -7.24
C ALA A 166 2.79 -17.94 -6.00
N PHE A 167 3.78 -17.38 -5.31
CA PHE A 167 4.34 -17.99 -4.09
C PHE A 167 3.36 -17.95 -2.93
N TYR A 168 2.56 -16.89 -2.87
CA TYR A 168 1.43 -16.78 -1.95
C TYR A 168 0.39 -17.87 -2.20
N ALA A 169 0.01 -18.09 -3.47
CA ALA A 169 -0.91 -19.14 -3.88
C ALA A 169 -0.36 -20.54 -3.58
N VAL A 170 0.90 -20.82 -3.95
CA VAL A 170 1.54 -22.12 -3.67
C VAL A 170 1.55 -22.41 -2.16
N GLY A 171 1.87 -21.42 -1.33
CA GLY A 171 1.83 -21.59 0.12
C GLY A 171 0.42 -21.87 0.65
N ALA A 172 -0.57 -21.14 0.16
CA ALA A 172 -1.98 -21.30 0.54
C ALA A 172 -2.52 -22.68 0.16
N TYR A 173 -2.31 -23.09 -1.08
CA TYR A 173 -2.75 -24.40 -1.57
C TYR A 173 -1.96 -25.55 -0.94
N SER A 174 -0.65 -25.40 -0.72
CA SER A 174 0.14 -26.40 0.00
C SER A 174 -0.40 -26.65 1.40
N TYR A 175 -0.68 -25.57 2.14
CA TYR A 175 -1.29 -25.71 3.45
C TYR A 175 -2.66 -26.40 3.38
N ALA A 176 -3.54 -25.92 2.50
CA ALA A 176 -4.89 -26.47 2.37
C ALA A 176 -4.87 -27.97 2.04
N LEU A 177 -4.08 -28.37 1.05
CA LEU A 177 -3.97 -29.77 0.64
C LEU A 177 -3.36 -30.66 1.73
N LEU A 178 -2.28 -30.21 2.38
CA LEU A 178 -1.65 -30.98 3.46
C LEU A 178 -2.59 -31.14 4.67
N ALA A 179 -3.34 -30.10 5.01
CA ALA A 179 -4.25 -30.13 6.13
C ALA A 179 -5.53 -30.94 5.84
N THR A 180 -6.12 -30.80 4.63
CA THR A 180 -7.37 -31.49 4.28
C THR A 180 -7.16 -32.95 3.87
N THR A 181 -6.12 -33.24 3.06
CA THR A 181 -5.89 -34.59 2.49
C THR A 181 -5.12 -35.49 3.46
N PHE A 182 -4.07 -34.94 4.11
CA PHE A 182 -3.22 -35.72 5.01
C PHE A 182 -3.55 -35.52 6.49
N GLY A 183 -4.46 -34.60 6.83
CA GLY A 183 -4.84 -34.33 8.21
C GLY A 183 -3.71 -33.77 9.07
N LEU A 184 -2.68 -33.18 8.45
CA LEU A 184 -1.52 -32.67 9.19
C LEU A 184 -1.89 -31.42 9.99
N SER A 185 -1.26 -31.29 11.17
CA SER A 185 -1.50 -30.13 12.04
C SER A 185 -0.95 -28.83 11.43
N PHE A 186 -1.54 -27.69 11.82
CA PHE A 186 -1.09 -26.36 11.41
C PHE A 186 0.41 -26.15 11.57
N TRP A 187 0.99 -26.60 12.69
CA TRP A 187 2.40 -26.40 13.02
C TRP A 187 3.37 -27.11 12.10
N ILE A 188 2.96 -28.22 11.49
CA ILE A 188 3.76 -28.96 10.49
C ILE A 188 3.51 -28.37 9.11
N CYS A 189 2.25 -28.06 8.77
CA CYS A 189 1.89 -27.53 7.46
C CYS A 189 2.51 -26.16 7.19
N LEU A 190 2.61 -25.30 8.22
CA LEU A 190 3.12 -23.94 8.10
C LEU A 190 4.57 -23.89 7.54
N PRO A 191 5.59 -24.51 8.18
CA PRO A 191 6.94 -24.49 7.64
C PRO A 191 7.05 -25.24 6.31
N LEU A 192 6.28 -26.32 6.13
CA LEU A 192 6.31 -27.12 4.91
C LEU A 192 5.76 -26.32 3.71
N ALA A 193 4.69 -25.54 3.89
CA ALA A 193 4.17 -24.65 2.85
C ALA A 193 5.18 -23.56 2.47
N GLY A 194 5.91 -22.99 3.46
CA GLY A 194 7.00 -22.07 3.19
C GLY A 194 8.14 -22.70 2.39
N ILE A 195 8.55 -23.94 2.73
CA ILE A 195 9.59 -24.67 2.00
C ILE A 195 9.13 -24.99 0.57
N LEU A 196 7.91 -25.45 0.38
CA LEU A 196 7.35 -25.73 -0.95
C LEU A 196 7.30 -24.46 -1.80
N ALA A 197 6.87 -23.34 -1.24
CA ALA A 197 6.91 -22.06 -1.93
C ALA A 197 8.36 -21.64 -2.29
N ALA A 198 9.32 -21.85 -1.39
CA ALA A 198 10.73 -21.58 -1.67
C ALA A 198 11.29 -22.46 -2.78
N LEU A 199 10.94 -23.76 -2.82
CA LEU A 199 11.31 -24.67 -3.91
C LEU A 199 10.75 -24.18 -5.25
N TRP A 200 9.48 -23.77 -5.29
CA TRP A 200 8.89 -23.13 -6.47
C TRP A 200 9.65 -21.86 -6.85
N GLY A 201 10.01 -21.03 -5.88
CA GLY A 201 10.81 -19.83 -6.10
C GLY A 201 12.18 -20.11 -6.74
N VAL A 202 12.85 -21.18 -6.33
CA VAL A 202 14.10 -21.64 -6.95
C VAL A 202 13.86 -22.20 -8.35
N MET A 203 12.82 -23.04 -8.51
CA MET A 203 12.50 -23.69 -9.79
C MET A 203 12.14 -22.66 -10.87
N LEU A 204 11.31 -21.69 -10.54
CA LEU A 204 10.94 -20.60 -11.45
C LEU A 204 12.08 -19.58 -11.62
N GLY A 205 12.80 -19.30 -10.55
CA GLY A 205 13.91 -18.36 -10.58
C GLY A 205 15.03 -18.79 -11.52
N PHE A 206 15.34 -20.07 -11.62
CA PHE A 206 16.46 -20.56 -12.43
C PHE A 206 16.40 -20.14 -13.92
N PRO A 207 15.29 -20.33 -14.65
CA PRO A 207 15.18 -19.85 -16.04
C PRO A 207 15.00 -18.34 -16.12
N VAL A 208 14.25 -17.74 -15.20
CA VAL A 208 13.83 -16.33 -15.23
C VAL A 208 14.98 -15.38 -14.93
N LEU A 209 15.90 -15.75 -14.02
CA LEU A 209 16.99 -14.89 -13.58
C LEU A 209 18.10 -14.67 -14.62
N ARG A 210 18.02 -15.28 -15.80
CA ARG A 210 18.84 -14.96 -16.96
C ARG A 210 18.41 -13.65 -17.61
N LEU A 211 17.15 -13.23 -17.38
CA LEU A 211 16.56 -12.01 -17.89
C LEU A 211 16.90 -10.81 -16.99
N ARG A 212 16.75 -9.60 -17.50
CA ARG A 212 17.10 -8.37 -16.79
C ARG A 212 16.01 -7.32 -16.98
N GLY A 213 15.91 -6.43 -16.01
CA GLY A 213 15.01 -5.28 -16.04
C GLY A 213 13.56 -5.69 -16.27
N ASP A 214 12.89 -5.03 -17.21
CA ASP A 214 11.46 -5.17 -17.46
C ASP A 214 11.09 -6.56 -18.02
N TYR A 215 12.00 -7.22 -18.75
CA TYR A 215 11.78 -8.59 -19.23
C TYR A 215 11.64 -9.59 -18.07
N LEU A 216 12.38 -9.38 -16.98
CA LEU A 216 12.23 -10.19 -15.77
C LEU A 216 10.82 -10.04 -15.20
N ALA A 217 10.32 -8.81 -15.11
CA ALA A 217 8.99 -8.51 -14.57
C ALA A 217 7.86 -9.12 -15.43
N ILE A 218 7.96 -9.03 -16.75
CA ILE A 218 6.96 -9.61 -17.68
C ILE A 218 6.92 -11.14 -17.53
N VAL A 219 8.08 -11.78 -17.44
CA VAL A 219 8.15 -13.24 -17.33
C VAL A 219 7.69 -13.72 -15.95
N THR A 220 8.00 -13.01 -14.86
CA THR A 220 7.46 -13.37 -13.54
C THR A 220 5.95 -13.20 -13.49
N LEU A 221 5.38 -12.18 -14.13
CA LEU A 221 3.95 -12.03 -14.32
C LEU A 221 3.34 -13.23 -15.05
N ALA A 222 3.94 -13.63 -16.19
CA ALA A 222 3.47 -14.77 -16.96
C ALA A 222 3.49 -16.06 -16.13
N PHE A 223 4.52 -16.29 -15.31
CA PHE A 223 4.56 -17.43 -14.39
C PHE A 223 3.48 -17.36 -13.31
N GLY A 224 3.15 -16.17 -12.81
CA GLY A 224 2.02 -15.96 -11.89
C GLY A 224 0.70 -16.45 -12.51
N GLU A 225 0.43 -16.05 -13.75
CA GLU A 225 -0.77 -16.45 -14.49
C GLU A 225 -0.75 -17.94 -14.89
N ILE A 226 0.43 -18.52 -15.18
CA ILE A 226 0.55 -19.95 -15.43
C ILE A 226 0.17 -20.75 -14.17
N ILE A 227 0.68 -20.38 -12.99
CA ILE A 227 0.30 -21.04 -11.74
C ILE A 227 -1.20 -20.92 -11.50
N ARG A 228 -1.78 -19.72 -11.66
CA ARG A 228 -3.22 -19.52 -11.54
C ARG A 228 -3.99 -20.40 -12.53
N SER A 229 -3.56 -20.46 -13.77
CA SER A 229 -4.16 -21.33 -14.79
C SER A 229 -4.08 -22.81 -14.42
N VAL A 230 -2.95 -23.26 -13.87
CA VAL A 230 -2.81 -24.64 -13.36
C VAL A 230 -3.79 -24.89 -12.22
N LEU A 231 -3.93 -23.96 -11.27
CA LEU A 231 -4.86 -24.07 -10.15
C LEU A 231 -6.32 -24.17 -10.62
N VAL A 232 -6.70 -23.44 -11.66
CA VAL A 232 -8.06 -23.48 -12.23
C VAL A 232 -8.33 -24.78 -12.98
N ASN A 233 -7.35 -25.28 -13.74
CA ASN A 233 -7.56 -26.41 -14.65
C ASN A 233 -7.28 -27.79 -14.02
N TRP A 234 -6.51 -27.86 -12.95
CA TRP A 234 -6.21 -29.13 -12.28
C TRP A 234 -7.26 -29.50 -11.23
N VAL A 235 -8.50 -29.66 -11.69
CA VAL A 235 -9.69 -29.86 -10.83
C VAL A 235 -9.53 -31.00 -9.84
N ALA A 236 -8.95 -32.12 -10.26
CA ALA A 236 -8.79 -33.31 -9.41
C ALA A 236 -7.89 -33.08 -8.17
N PHE A 237 -6.99 -32.10 -8.21
CA PHE A 237 -6.04 -31.84 -7.13
C PHE A 237 -6.34 -30.57 -6.36
N THR A 238 -6.72 -29.51 -7.07
CA THR A 238 -6.90 -28.16 -6.48
C THR A 238 -8.35 -27.79 -6.24
N GLY A 239 -9.31 -28.63 -6.68
CA GLY A 239 -10.72 -28.28 -6.72
C GLY A 239 -11.10 -27.34 -7.88
N GLY A 240 -10.12 -26.93 -8.72
CA GLY A 240 -10.34 -26.05 -9.86
C GLY A 240 -10.89 -24.69 -9.46
N GLY A 241 -11.79 -24.12 -10.26
CA GLY A 241 -12.44 -22.82 -9.96
C GLY A 241 -13.27 -22.82 -8.68
N ALA A 242 -13.79 -23.98 -8.24
CA ALA A 242 -14.52 -24.10 -6.98
C ALA A 242 -13.62 -23.97 -5.74
N GLY A 243 -12.30 -24.25 -5.89
CA GLY A 243 -11.33 -24.12 -4.81
C GLY A 243 -11.44 -25.22 -3.75
N ILE A 244 -10.78 -25.02 -2.61
CA ILE A 244 -10.75 -25.94 -1.47
C ILE A 244 -11.48 -25.29 -0.31
N ALA A 245 -12.52 -25.96 0.18
CA ALA A 245 -13.32 -25.54 1.34
C ALA A 245 -12.97 -26.38 2.59
N SER A 246 -13.55 -25.99 3.73
CA SER A 246 -13.43 -26.71 5.01
C SER A 246 -11.98 -26.89 5.47
N ILE A 247 -11.13 -25.90 5.21
CA ILE A 247 -9.74 -25.89 5.65
C ILE A 247 -9.71 -25.84 7.19
N PRO A 248 -8.97 -26.78 7.85
CA PRO A 248 -8.89 -26.81 9.30
C PRO A 248 -8.36 -25.50 9.88
N LYS A 249 -9.06 -25.01 10.92
CA LYS A 249 -8.61 -23.83 11.66
C LYS A 249 -7.41 -24.16 12.55
N ILE A 250 -6.71 -23.14 12.98
CA ILE A 250 -5.60 -23.30 13.92
C ILE A 250 -6.09 -23.95 15.24
N THR A 251 -5.26 -24.83 15.78
CA THR A 251 -5.49 -25.47 17.08
C THR A 251 -4.39 -25.05 18.08
N PHE A 252 -4.74 -24.90 19.33
CA PHE A 252 -3.76 -24.67 20.40
C PHE A 252 -3.26 -26.04 20.90
N PHE A 253 -2.08 -26.48 20.44
CA PHE A 253 -1.50 -27.79 20.82
C PHE A 253 -2.51 -28.94 20.85
N ASN A 254 -3.29 -29.09 19.78
CA ASN A 254 -4.37 -30.07 19.57
C ASN A 254 -5.74 -29.74 20.20
N LEU A 255 -5.86 -28.66 21.00
CA LEU A 255 -7.14 -28.17 21.49
C LEU A 255 -7.80 -27.31 20.39
N ARG A 256 -9.05 -27.62 20.04
CA ARG A 256 -9.82 -26.87 19.04
C ARG A 256 -10.48 -25.66 19.68
N PHE A 257 -10.57 -24.54 18.95
CA PHE A 257 -11.38 -23.39 19.35
C PHE A 257 -12.83 -23.60 18.87
N ALA A 258 -13.53 -24.53 19.55
CA ALA A 258 -14.91 -24.91 19.27
C ALA A 258 -15.66 -25.09 20.60
N ASP A 259 -16.98 -24.99 20.55
CA ASP A 259 -17.85 -25.26 21.72
C ASP A 259 -18.04 -26.78 21.88
N GLU A 260 -16.94 -27.45 22.22
CA GLU A 260 -16.85 -28.89 22.45
C GLU A 260 -16.29 -29.16 23.85
N PRO A 261 -16.65 -30.28 24.50
CA PRO A 261 -16.15 -30.62 25.84
C PRO A 261 -14.61 -30.70 25.95
N ASP A 262 -13.94 -31.04 24.83
CA ASP A 262 -12.48 -31.14 24.73
C ASP A 262 -11.89 -29.87 24.08
N GLY A 263 -12.65 -28.78 23.96
CA GLY A 263 -12.24 -27.53 23.39
C GLY A 263 -11.29 -26.71 24.26
N PHE A 264 -10.64 -25.70 23.67
CA PHE A 264 -9.78 -24.76 24.38
C PHE A 264 -10.53 -24.04 25.51
N ASP A 265 -11.75 -23.59 25.24
CA ASP A 265 -12.55 -22.81 26.17
C ASP A 265 -12.98 -23.69 27.38
N ALA A 266 -13.33 -24.96 27.15
CA ALA A 266 -13.65 -25.92 28.19
C ALA A 266 -12.44 -26.25 29.08
N PHE A 267 -11.24 -26.42 28.48
CA PHE A 267 -10.01 -26.70 29.21
C PHE A 267 -9.61 -25.56 30.16
N PHE A 268 -9.77 -24.29 29.71
CA PHE A 268 -9.43 -23.11 30.50
C PHE A 268 -10.62 -22.55 31.34
N HIS A 269 -11.76 -23.22 31.34
CA HIS A 269 -12.99 -22.78 32.03
C HIS A 269 -13.44 -21.36 31.62
N LEU A 270 -13.32 -21.05 30.31
CA LEU A 270 -13.73 -19.78 29.71
C LEU A 270 -15.06 -19.96 28.97
N ASP A 271 -15.85 -18.89 28.90
CA ASP A 271 -17.01 -18.85 28.03
C ASP A 271 -16.60 -18.89 26.59
N TYR A 272 -17.25 -19.75 25.79
CA TYR A 272 -16.93 -19.87 24.35
C TYR A 272 -17.07 -18.54 23.61
N SER A 273 -16.03 -18.14 22.93
CA SER A 273 -16.03 -16.99 22.02
C SER A 273 -15.23 -17.27 20.76
N PRO A 274 -15.80 -17.04 19.56
CA PRO A 274 -15.05 -17.12 18.30
C PRO A 274 -13.82 -16.21 18.25
N LEU A 275 -13.78 -15.20 19.13
CA LEU A 275 -12.70 -14.25 19.25
C LEU A 275 -11.41 -14.91 19.74
N HIS A 276 -11.47 -15.92 20.62
CA HIS A 276 -10.29 -16.58 21.18
C HIS A 276 -9.41 -17.19 20.09
N GLY A 277 -10.01 -17.92 19.14
CA GLY A 277 -9.29 -18.48 18.00
C GLY A 277 -8.67 -17.41 17.08
N LYS A 278 -9.38 -16.29 16.86
CA LYS A 278 -8.84 -15.17 16.05
C LYS A 278 -7.74 -14.41 16.79
N MET A 279 -7.85 -14.20 18.09
CA MET A 279 -6.79 -13.61 18.90
C MET A 279 -5.53 -14.49 18.89
N PHE A 280 -5.70 -15.80 19.03
CA PHE A 280 -4.57 -16.72 18.95
C PHE A 280 -3.90 -16.66 17.57
N LEU A 281 -4.67 -16.71 16.49
CA LEU A 281 -4.15 -16.57 15.13
C LEU A 281 -3.41 -15.22 14.93
N TYR A 282 -3.94 -14.13 15.50
CA TYR A 282 -3.29 -12.82 15.47
C TYR A 282 -1.92 -12.85 16.15
N TYR A 283 -1.79 -13.44 17.33
CA TYR A 283 -0.49 -13.51 18.00
C TYR A 283 0.51 -14.41 17.29
N VAL A 284 0.05 -15.49 16.69
CA VAL A 284 0.93 -16.39 15.92
C VAL A 284 1.47 -15.67 14.67
N ILE A 285 0.61 -14.96 13.91
CA ILE A 285 1.08 -14.20 12.74
C ILE A 285 1.95 -13.00 13.16
N LEU A 286 1.64 -12.33 14.28
CA LEU A 286 2.45 -11.25 14.80
C LEU A 286 3.87 -11.74 15.14
N CYS A 287 3.99 -12.86 15.85
CA CYS A 287 5.29 -13.47 16.15
C CYS A 287 6.04 -13.83 14.87
N LEU A 288 5.35 -14.43 13.89
CA LEU A 288 5.99 -14.80 12.63
C LEU A 288 6.41 -13.59 11.80
N ALA A 289 5.59 -12.53 11.77
CA ALA A 289 5.95 -11.28 11.13
C ALA A 289 7.19 -10.63 11.80
N LEU A 290 7.26 -10.64 13.12
CA LEU A 290 8.45 -10.17 13.85
C LEU A 290 9.68 -11.02 13.55
N ILE A 291 9.55 -12.35 13.46
CA ILE A 291 10.63 -13.25 13.03
C ILE A 291 11.07 -12.91 11.60
N THR A 292 10.13 -12.72 10.67
CA THR A 292 10.42 -12.32 9.28
C THR A 292 11.22 -11.02 9.23
N ASN A 293 10.83 -10.03 10.04
CA ASN A 293 11.56 -8.77 10.16
C ASN A 293 12.97 -8.97 10.72
N LEU A 294 13.10 -9.73 11.80
CA LEU A 294 14.41 -10.04 12.42
C LEU A 294 15.33 -10.77 11.43
N VAL A 295 14.82 -11.78 10.73
CA VAL A 295 15.57 -12.54 9.73
C VAL A 295 16.01 -11.61 8.60
N SER A 296 15.11 -10.79 8.05
CA SER A 296 15.44 -9.84 6.99
C SER A 296 16.51 -8.82 7.41
N MET A 297 16.41 -8.28 8.63
CA MET A 297 17.42 -7.35 9.17
C MET A 297 18.77 -8.03 9.41
N ARG A 298 18.79 -9.29 9.88
CA ARG A 298 20.02 -10.07 10.06
C ARG A 298 20.67 -10.40 8.73
N LEU A 299 19.87 -10.91 7.76
CA LEU A 299 20.36 -11.27 6.42
C LEU A 299 21.01 -10.06 5.72
N ARG A 300 20.43 -8.88 5.85
CA ARG A 300 20.99 -7.65 5.29
C ARG A 300 22.40 -7.35 5.77
N ARG A 301 22.73 -7.71 7.02
CA ARG A 301 24.07 -7.50 7.61
C ARG A 301 25.07 -8.60 7.25
N LEU A 302 24.61 -9.75 6.77
CA LEU A 302 25.44 -10.88 6.37
C LEU A 302 26.05 -10.68 4.97
N PRO A 303 27.06 -11.45 4.56
CA PRO A 303 27.66 -11.37 3.22
C PRO A 303 26.64 -11.49 2.09
N ILE A 304 25.62 -12.34 2.28
CA ILE A 304 24.55 -12.56 1.29
C ILE A 304 23.71 -11.29 1.07
N GLY A 305 23.36 -10.57 2.13
CA GLY A 305 22.59 -9.33 2.03
C GLY A 305 23.41 -8.20 1.40
N ARG A 306 24.71 -8.15 1.68
CA ARG A 306 25.63 -7.22 1.00
C ARG A 306 25.78 -7.54 -0.48
N ALA A 307 25.77 -8.84 -0.84
CA ALA A 307 25.78 -9.26 -2.24
C ALA A 307 24.47 -8.85 -2.95
N TRP A 308 23.31 -8.89 -2.28
CA TRP A 308 22.06 -8.36 -2.82
C TRP A 308 22.12 -6.85 -3.05
N GLU A 309 22.59 -6.08 -2.07
CA GLU A 309 22.72 -4.62 -2.20
C GLU A 309 23.71 -4.26 -3.33
N ALA A 310 24.82 -4.97 -3.47
CA ALA A 310 25.77 -4.78 -4.56
C ALA A 310 25.16 -5.14 -5.93
N LEU A 311 24.43 -6.26 -6.00
CA LEU A 311 23.76 -6.70 -7.21
C LEU A 311 22.73 -5.67 -7.71
N ARG A 312 22.03 -5.03 -6.79
CA ARG A 312 21.06 -3.98 -7.08
C ARG A 312 21.68 -2.73 -7.69
N GLU A 313 22.90 -2.39 -7.28
CA GLU A 313 23.60 -1.20 -7.82
C GLU A 313 24.18 -1.51 -9.20
N ASP A 314 24.93 -2.60 -9.38
CA ASP A 314 25.48 -2.99 -10.70
C ASP A 314 25.81 -4.49 -10.76
N GLU A 315 25.05 -5.23 -11.60
CA GLU A 315 25.26 -6.66 -11.81
C GLU A 315 26.57 -6.97 -12.53
N ILE A 316 27.04 -6.10 -13.44
CA ILE A 316 28.26 -6.33 -14.21
C ILE A 316 29.47 -6.18 -13.31
N ALA A 317 29.47 -5.13 -12.48
CA ALA A 317 30.52 -4.92 -11.48
C ALA A 317 30.61 -6.08 -10.48
N CYS A 318 29.47 -6.63 -10.03
CA CYS A 318 29.45 -7.81 -9.15
C CYS A 318 30.12 -9.02 -9.78
N ARG A 319 29.86 -9.29 -11.06
CA ARG A 319 30.51 -10.40 -11.78
C ARG A 319 32.01 -10.20 -11.89
N SER A 320 32.44 -8.99 -12.17
CA SER A 320 33.88 -8.66 -12.26
C SER A 320 34.62 -8.84 -10.94
N LEU A 321 33.89 -8.67 -9.80
CA LEU A 321 34.42 -8.89 -8.46
C LEU A 321 34.29 -10.35 -7.98
N GLY A 322 33.85 -11.28 -8.84
CA GLY A 322 33.73 -12.70 -8.53
C GLY A 322 32.47 -13.10 -7.74
N ILE A 323 31.47 -12.21 -7.61
CA ILE A 323 30.19 -12.54 -6.98
C ILE A 323 29.36 -13.39 -7.96
N ASN A 324 28.94 -14.57 -7.51
CA ASN A 324 28.03 -15.42 -8.29
C ASN A 324 26.62 -14.82 -8.29
N THR A 325 26.31 -14.04 -9.33
CA THR A 325 25.04 -13.30 -9.47
C THR A 325 23.83 -14.22 -9.55
N THR A 326 23.95 -15.40 -10.17
CA THR A 326 22.86 -16.37 -10.28
C THR A 326 22.45 -16.90 -8.90
N ASN A 327 23.41 -17.40 -8.12
CA ASN A 327 23.10 -17.89 -6.78
C ASN A 327 22.59 -16.76 -5.86
N THR A 328 23.14 -15.56 -5.99
CA THR A 328 22.69 -14.39 -5.23
C THR A 328 21.23 -14.05 -5.54
N LYS A 329 20.84 -14.06 -6.81
CA LYS A 329 19.44 -13.85 -7.22
C LYS A 329 18.53 -14.97 -6.72
N LEU A 330 18.93 -16.24 -6.91
CA LEU A 330 18.13 -17.40 -6.48
C LEU A 330 17.87 -17.39 -4.96
N THR A 331 18.85 -17.01 -4.15
CA THR A 331 18.65 -16.92 -2.71
C THR A 331 17.66 -15.82 -2.31
N ALA A 332 17.63 -14.69 -3.03
CA ALA A 332 16.63 -13.64 -2.80
C ALA A 332 15.23 -14.14 -3.15
N PHE A 333 15.07 -14.81 -4.31
CA PHE A 333 13.78 -15.38 -4.73
C PHE A 333 13.31 -16.49 -3.79
N ALA A 334 14.18 -17.41 -3.39
CA ALA A 334 13.84 -18.49 -2.47
C ALA A 334 13.34 -17.97 -1.12
N LEU A 335 14.02 -16.98 -0.55
CA LEU A 335 13.63 -16.39 0.73
C LEU A 335 12.36 -15.53 0.61
N GLY A 336 12.24 -14.76 -0.46
CA GLY A 336 11.01 -14.01 -0.75
C GLY A 336 9.81 -14.95 -0.87
N ALA A 337 9.96 -16.02 -1.66
CA ALA A 337 8.95 -17.05 -1.86
C ALA A 337 8.60 -17.81 -0.55
N PHE A 338 9.60 -18.10 0.28
CA PHE A 338 9.40 -18.73 1.59
C PHE A 338 8.45 -17.91 2.48
N PHE A 339 8.71 -16.61 2.61
CA PHE A 339 7.85 -15.74 3.39
C PHE A 339 6.47 -15.53 2.74
N GLY A 340 6.42 -15.48 1.40
CA GLY A 340 5.16 -15.49 0.66
C GLY A 340 4.31 -16.72 0.94
N GLY A 341 4.94 -17.90 0.97
CA GLY A 341 4.28 -19.16 1.28
C GLY A 341 3.77 -19.27 2.71
N LEU A 342 4.56 -18.76 3.69
CA LEU A 342 4.10 -18.66 5.08
C LEU A 342 2.86 -17.76 5.20
N ALA A 343 2.86 -16.61 4.53
CA ALA A 343 1.70 -15.72 4.51
C ALA A 343 0.47 -16.38 3.86
N GLY A 344 0.69 -17.18 2.82
CA GLY A 344 -0.36 -17.97 2.15
C GLY A 344 -1.04 -18.96 3.08
N SER A 345 -0.28 -19.64 3.93
CA SER A 345 -0.83 -20.54 4.94
C SER A 345 -1.77 -19.83 5.92
N PHE A 346 -1.38 -18.63 6.38
CA PHE A 346 -2.25 -17.83 7.25
C PHE A 346 -3.52 -17.37 6.57
N PHE A 347 -3.45 -17.01 5.29
CA PHE A 347 -4.63 -16.66 4.52
C PHE A 347 -5.62 -17.82 4.46
N SER A 348 -5.14 -19.03 4.16
CA SER A 348 -5.97 -20.24 4.11
C SER A 348 -6.65 -20.54 5.43
N VAL A 349 -5.90 -20.47 6.55
CA VAL A 349 -6.43 -20.69 7.91
C VAL A 349 -7.44 -19.64 8.30
N ARG A 350 -7.16 -18.37 7.96
CA ARG A 350 -8.05 -17.25 8.29
C ARG A 350 -9.39 -17.36 7.58
N GLN A 351 -9.37 -17.66 6.28
CA GLN A 351 -10.57 -17.74 5.43
C GLN A 351 -11.31 -19.07 5.62
N GLY A 352 -10.60 -20.20 5.85
CA GLY A 352 -11.19 -21.54 5.85
C GLY A 352 -11.61 -22.04 4.48
N PHE A 353 -11.38 -21.24 3.44
CA PHE A 353 -11.68 -21.47 2.03
C PHE A 353 -10.68 -20.73 1.15
N ILE A 354 -10.23 -21.38 0.07
CA ILE A 354 -9.37 -20.74 -0.93
C ILE A 354 -9.86 -21.07 -2.34
N SER A 355 -9.76 -20.08 -3.23
CA SER A 355 -10.04 -20.27 -4.67
C SER A 355 -8.93 -19.61 -5.50
N PRO A 356 -8.71 -20.02 -6.75
CA PRO A 356 -7.73 -19.38 -7.62
C PRO A 356 -8.00 -17.90 -7.87
N GLU A 357 -9.25 -17.46 -7.74
CA GLU A 357 -9.67 -16.06 -7.89
C GLU A 357 -9.09 -15.13 -6.82
N SER A 358 -8.66 -15.69 -5.68
CA SER A 358 -7.98 -14.93 -4.62
C SER A 358 -6.53 -14.57 -4.99
N PHE A 359 -5.97 -15.15 -6.05
CA PHE A 359 -4.55 -15.02 -6.42
C PHE A 359 -4.37 -14.41 -7.81
N THR A 360 -5.01 -13.28 -8.03
CA THR A 360 -4.93 -12.53 -9.29
C THR A 360 -3.71 -11.59 -9.34
N PHE A 361 -3.38 -11.12 -10.53
CA PHE A 361 -2.34 -10.10 -10.71
C PHE A 361 -2.56 -8.84 -9.85
N ILE A 362 -3.81 -8.46 -9.60
CA ILE A 362 -4.15 -7.28 -8.78
C ILE A 362 -3.56 -7.41 -7.37
N GLU A 363 -3.56 -8.62 -6.80
CA GLU A 363 -2.95 -8.89 -5.49
C GLU A 363 -1.43 -8.71 -5.55
N SER A 364 -0.76 -9.20 -6.61
CA SER A 364 0.68 -9.00 -6.81
C SER A 364 1.02 -7.51 -6.95
N ALA A 365 0.23 -6.78 -7.74
CA ALA A 365 0.37 -5.33 -7.91
C ALA A 365 0.17 -4.58 -6.59
N THR A 366 -0.78 -5.02 -5.76
CA THR A 366 -1.05 -4.44 -4.42
C THR A 366 0.15 -4.65 -3.49
N ILE A 367 0.72 -5.85 -3.44
CA ILE A 367 1.88 -6.16 -2.61
C ILE A 367 3.10 -5.33 -3.08
N LEU A 368 3.33 -5.24 -4.40
CA LEU A 368 4.39 -4.41 -4.97
C LEU A 368 4.19 -2.93 -4.63
N ALA A 369 2.97 -2.44 -4.73
CA ALA A 369 2.63 -1.07 -4.40
C ALA A 369 2.93 -0.74 -2.93
N ILE A 370 2.65 -1.65 -2.00
CA ILE A 370 3.01 -1.51 -0.59
C ILE A 370 4.53 -1.35 -0.45
N VAL A 371 5.34 -2.14 -1.16
CA VAL A 371 6.80 -2.07 -1.11
C VAL A 371 7.32 -0.74 -1.69
N VAL A 372 6.78 -0.32 -2.84
CA VAL A 372 7.18 0.93 -3.50
C VAL A 372 6.78 2.15 -2.67
N LEU A 373 5.53 2.19 -2.19
CA LEU A 373 5.00 3.25 -1.33
C LEU A 373 5.76 3.35 0.00
N GLY A 374 6.05 2.20 0.61
CA GLY A 374 6.82 2.15 1.85
C GLY A 374 8.25 2.64 1.69
N GLY A 375 8.79 2.46 0.51
CA GLY A 375 10.18 2.72 0.15
C GLY A 375 11.00 1.44 0.10
N MET A 376 11.44 1.09 -1.11
CA MET A 376 12.20 -0.12 -1.39
C MET A 376 13.44 -0.26 -0.48
N GLY A 377 13.55 -1.38 0.22
CA GLY A 377 14.61 -1.67 1.20
C GLY A 377 14.31 -1.19 2.63
N SER A 378 13.20 -0.49 2.88
CA SER A 378 12.80 -0.02 4.22
C SER A 378 11.80 -0.98 4.85
N GLN A 379 12.16 -1.62 5.97
CA GLN A 379 11.25 -2.53 6.69
C GLN A 379 10.09 -1.76 7.36
N ILE A 380 10.41 -0.66 8.04
CA ILE A 380 9.42 0.17 8.73
C ILE A 380 8.50 0.88 7.74
N GLY A 381 9.08 1.41 6.65
CA GLY A 381 8.30 2.09 5.61
C GLY A 381 7.28 1.16 4.95
N VAL A 382 7.69 -0.07 4.64
CA VAL A 382 6.82 -1.11 4.05
C VAL A 382 5.69 -1.50 5.02
N ALA A 383 5.97 -1.68 6.31
CA ALA A 383 4.95 -1.97 7.30
C ALA A 383 3.92 -0.82 7.43
N LEU A 384 4.40 0.43 7.47
CA LEU A 384 3.51 1.60 7.49
C LEU A 384 2.67 1.73 6.22
N ALA A 385 3.25 1.41 5.05
CA ALA A 385 2.51 1.41 3.80
C ALA A 385 1.41 0.33 3.77
N ALA A 386 1.69 -0.86 4.30
CA ALA A 386 0.68 -1.92 4.43
C ALA A 386 -0.48 -1.50 5.35
N VAL A 387 -0.17 -0.90 6.51
CA VAL A 387 -1.20 -0.35 7.41
C VAL A 387 -2.02 0.74 6.72
N PHE A 388 -1.36 1.64 5.99
CA PHE A 388 -2.03 2.74 5.31
C PHE A 388 -2.91 2.26 4.15
N LEU A 389 -2.39 1.35 3.31
CA LEU A 389 -3.14 0.86 2.14
C LEU A 389 -4.24 -0.10 2.53
N ILE A 390 -3.91 -1.18 3.23
CA ILE A 390 -4.89 -2.21 3.57
C ILE A 390 -5.83 -1.72 4.66
N GLY A 391 -5.29 -1.16 5.75
CA GLY A 391 -6.09 -0.60 6.84
C GLY A 391 -6.90 0.63 6.42
N GLY A 392 -6.31 1.52 5.63
CA GLY A 392 -6.98 2.71 5.11
C GLY A 392 -8.16 2.38 4.21
N PHE A 393 -8.03 1.39 3.32
CA PHE A 393 -9.14 0.97 2.46
C PHE A 393 -10.25 0.25 3.21
N GLU A 394 -9.90 -0.58 4.19
CA GLU A 394 -10.91 -1.20 5.03
C GLU A 394 -11.63 -0.15 5.88
N LEU A 395 -10.90 0.85 6.38
CA LEU A 395 -11.50 1.99 7.08
C LEU A 395 -12.43 2.81 6.18
N LEU A 396 -12.07 3.06 4.92
CA LEU A 396 -12.94 3.75 3.97
C LEU A 396 -14.28 3.03 3.78
N ARG A 397 -14.28 1.71 3.84
CA ARG A 397 -15.48 0.89 3.76
C ARG A 397 -16.41 1.06 4.97
N GLU A 398 -15.84 1.37 6.15
CA GLU A 398 -16.58 1.58 7.40
C GLU A 398 -17.06 3.03 7.59
N LEU A 399 -16.60 3.96 6.75
CA LEU A 399 -16.98 5.36 6.88
C LEU A 399 -18.35 5.63 6.24
N ASP A 400 -19.43 5.22 6.93
CA ASP A 400 -20.80 5.61 6.60
C ASP A 400 -20.95 7.14 6.46
N PHE A 401 -20.14 7.89 7.17
CA PHE A 401 -20.03 9.34 7.07
C PHE A 401 -19.60 9.81 5.66
N LEU A 402 -18.60 9.16 5.04
CA LEU A 402 -18.18 9.47 3.66
C LEU A 402 -19.29 9.16 2.67
N ARG A 403 -19.97 8.03 2.85
CA ARG A 403 -21.13 7.67 2.06
C ARG A 403 -22.25 8.70 2.21
N ALA A 404 -22.55 9.12 3.44
CA ALA A 404 -23.54 10.16 3.73
C ALA A 404 -23.17 11.53 3.13
N ILE A 405 -21.89 11.92 3.14
CA ILE A 405 -21.42 13.16 2.50
C ILE A 405 -21.56 13.08 0.97
N MET A 406 -21.14 11.97 0.36
CA MET A 406 -21.16 11.82 -1.09
C MET A 406 -22.58 11.59 -1.63
N SER A 407 -23.44 10.90 -0.89
CA SER A 407 -24.86 10.76 -1.24
C SER A 407 -25.63 12.07 -1.06
N SER A 408 -25.18 12.96 -0.17
CA SER A 408 -25.76 14.30 -0.03
C SER A 408 -25.15 15.23 -1.07
N GLY A 409 -25.97 15.77 -1.96
CA GLY A 409 -25.52 16.75 -2.96
C GLY A 409 -24.82 17.97 -2.35
N THR A 410 -25.14 18.32 -1.09
CA THR A 410 -24.47 19.37 -0.33
C THR A 410 -23.03 19.04 -0.02
N GLY A 411 -22.73 17.79 0.37
CA GLY A 411 -21.37 17.37 0.70
C GLY A 411 -20.45 17.45 -0.52
N VAL A 412 -20.90 16.95 -1.66
CA VAL A 412 -20.15 17.04 -2.92
C VAL A 412 -19.96 18.50 -3.35
N PHE A 413 -21.02 19.33 -3.27
CA PHE A 413 -20.96 20.75 -3.59
C PHE A 413 -19.92 21.49 -2.73
N VAL A 414 -19.90 21.24 -1.43
CA VAL A 414 -18.92 21.82 -0.47
C VAL A 414 -17.49 21.41 -0.80
N ILE A 415 -17.25 20.14 -1.17
CA ILE A 415 -15.93 19.68 -1.60
C ILE A 415 -15.48 20.40 -2.87
N CYS A 416 -16.35 20.47 -3.88
CA CYS A 416 -16.10 21.19 -5.12
C CYS A 416 -15.77 22.66 -4.86
N LEU A 417 -16.57 23.34 -4.03
CA LEU A 417 -16.35 24.72 -3.63
C LEU A 417 -15.00 24.90 -2.94
N GLY A 418 -14.64 24.01 -2.02
CA GLY A 418 -13.34 24.03 -1.34
C GLY A 418 -12.17 23.94 -2.31
N VAL A 419 -12.24 23.00 -3.28
CA VAL A 419 -11.19 22.84 -4.31
C VAL A 419 -11.06 24.08 -5.18
N VAL A 420 -12.18 24.69 -5.58
CA VAL A 420 -12.20 25.93 -6.37
C VAL A 420 -11.57 27.08 -5.59
N VAL A 421 -11.95 27.27 -4.32
CA VAL A 421 -11.39 28.33 -3.45
C VAL A 421 -9.90 28.16 -3.28
N PHE A 422 -9.40 26.95 -3.02
CA PHE A 422 -7.97 26.68 -2.90
C PHE A 422 -7.22 26.80 -4.25
N GLY A 423 -7.91 26.60 -5.36
CA GLY A 423 -7.35 26.80 -6.71
C GLY A 423 -7.19 28.26 -7.07
N VAL A 424 -8.14 29.12 -6.68
CA VAL A 424 -8.15 30.54 -7.03
C VAL A 424 -7.28 31.37 -6.08
N ILE A 425 -7.31 31.09 -4.78
CA ILE A 425 -6.62 31.90 -3.76
C ILE A 425 -5.19 31.39 -3.54
N GLN A 426 -4.21 32.23 -3.87
CA GLN A 426 -2.78 31.91 -3.76
C GLN A 426 -2.29 31.80 -2.31
N SER A 427 -2.92 32.51 -1.35
CA SER A 427 -2.57 32.47 0.07
C SER A 427 -3.32 31.34 0.79
N ARG A 428 -2.61 30.32 1.27
CA ARG A 428 -3.22 29.16 2.00
C ARG A 428 -4.06 29.57 3.22
N LYS A 429 -3.61 30.59 3.97
CA LYS A 429 -4.33 31.06 5.17
C LYS A 429 -5.64 31.74 4.76
N LEU A 430 -5.59 32.61 3.75
CA LEU A 430 -6.76 33.30 3.24
C LEU A 430 -7.72 32.31 2.55
N ALA A 431 -7.22 31.35 1.76
CA ALA A 431 -8.02 30.31 1.13
C ALA A 431 -8.78 29.49 2.18
N ALA A 432 -8.13 29.08 3.26
CA ALA A 432 -8.77 28.35 4.35
C ALA A 432 -9.87 29.16 5.04
N GLN A 433 -9.61 30.44 5.34
CA GLN A 433 -10.60 31.33 5.94
C GLN A 433 -11.81 31.55 5.04
N VAL A 434 -11.58 31.84 3.76
CA VAL A 434 -12.66 32.04 2.77
C VAL A 434 -13.44 30.74 2.58
N ALA A 435 -12.76 29.59 2.50
CA ALA A 435 -13.43 28.27 2.39
C ALA A 435 -14.35 28.01 3.59
N ILE A 436 -13.87 28.23 4.81
CA ILE A 436 -14.66 28.05 6.04
C ILE A 436 -15.90 28.96 6.04
N VAL A 437 -15.73 30.23 5.68
CA VAL A 437 -16.85 31.20 5.63
C VAL A 437 -17.88 30.80 4.57
N LEU A 438 -17.43 30.40 3.37
CA LEU A 438 -18.32 29.96 2.30
C LEU A 438 -19.06 28.66 2.64
N ILE A 439 -18.37 27.72 3.26
CA ILE A 439 -18.99 26.46 3.72
C ILE A 439 -20.06 26.76 4.77
N ALA A 440 -19.74 27.60 5.76
CA ALA A 440 -20.70 28.02 6.78
C ALA A 440 -21.91 28.76 6.16
N ALA A 441 -21.67 29.62 5.17
CA ALA A 441 -22.74 30.31 4.44
C ALA A 441 -23.66 29.36 3.67
N VAL A 442 -23.09 28.36 2.98
CA VAL A 442 -23.88 27.33 2.27
C VAL A 442 -24.74 26.53 3.24
N PHE A 443 -24.21 26.11 4.38
CA PHE A 443 -24.98 25.41 5.41
C PHE A 443 -26.08 26.29 6.01
N ALA A 444 -25.79 27.56 6.30
CA ALA A 444 -26.76 28.51 6.82
C ALA A 444 -27.91 28.76 5.81
N LEU A 445 -27.56 29.07 4.56
CA LEU A 445 -28.56 29.31 3.49
C LEU A 445 -29.45 28.09 3.24
N ARG A 446 -28.90 26.87 3.36
CA ARG A 446 -29.67 25.64 3.28
C ARG A 446 -30.59 25.45 4.48
N SER A 447 -30.10 25.71 5.69
CA SER A 447 -30.91 25.61 6.92
C SER A 447 -32.12 26.57 6.91
N PHE A 448 -31.98 27.72 6.26
CA PHE A 448 -33.06 28.68 6.07
C PHE A 448 -33.91 28.42 4.79
N GLN A 449 -33.69 27.31 4.07
CA GLN A 449 -34.38 26.96 2.83
C GLN A 449 -34.31 28.05 1.74
N LEU A 450 -33.30 28.89 1.76
CA LEU A 450 -33.08 29.95 0.78
C LEU A 450 -32.45 29.44 -0.52
N LEU A 451 -31.88 28.23 -0.53
CA LEU A 451 -31.32 27.58 -1.71
C LEU A 451 -32.22 26.41 -2.12
N PRO A 452 -32.64 26.32 -3.41
CA PRO A 452 -33.46 25.22 -3.90
C PRO A 452 -32.69 23.89 -3.83
N ASP A 453 -33.33 22.85 -3.30
CA ASP A 453 -32.75 21.49 -3.21
C ASP A 453 -32.35 20.93 -4.58
N ALA A 454 -33.05 21.32 -5.65
CA ALA A 454 -32.75 20.93 -7.03
C ALA A 454 -31.30 21.24 -7.50
N ILE A 455 -30.63 22.22 -6.88
CA ILE A 455 -29.21 22.50 -7.16
C ILE A 455 -28.34 21.40 -6.55
N PHE A 456 -28.62 21.00 -5.32
CA PHE A 456 -27.83 20.00 -4.60
C PHE A 456 -28.09 18.59 -5.09
N ASP A 457 -29.32 18.28 -5.51
CA ASP A 457 -29.70 16.97 -6.05
C ASP A 457 -28.92 16.61 -7.31
N LYS A 458 -28.54 17.61 -8.12
CA LYS A 458 -27.65 17.40 -9.28
C LYS A 458 -26.23 16.97 -8.90
N PHE A 459 -25.76 17.30 -7.71
CA PHE A 459 -24.43 16.92 -7.19
C PHE A 459 -24.50 15.64 -6.34
N ALA A 460 -25.69 15.19 -5.99
CA ALA A 460 -25.87 13.97 -5.21
C ALA A 460 -25.40 12.74 -6.01
N MET A 461 -24.63 11.89 -5.35
CA MET A 461 -24.22 10.57 -5.86
C MET A 461 -24.87 9.49 -4.98
N PRO A 462 -26.17 9.17 -5.18
CA PRO A 462 -26.91 8.27 -4.29
C PRO A 462 -26.31 6.86 -4.23
N ASP A 463 -25.71 6.40 -5.34
CA ASP A 463 -25.10 5.08 -5.46
C ASP A 463 -23.60 5.09 -5.17
N PHE A 464 -23.08 6.12 -4.48
CA PHE A 464 -21.67 6.18 -4.14
C PHE A 464 -21.33 5.15 -3.05
N ASP A 465 -20.63 4.08 -3.48
CA ASP A 465 -20.04 3.09 -2.58
C ASP A 465 -18.51 3.25 -2.59
N PRO A 466 -17.91 3.73 -1.49
CA PRO A 466 -16.46 3.91 -1.40
C PRO A 466 -15.67 2.62 -1.70
N ALA A 467 -16.27 1.45 -1.46
CA ALA A 467 -15.64 0.17 -1.71
C ALA A 467 -15.40 -0.11 -3.21
N GLN A 468 -16.29 0.37 -4.08
CA GLN A 468 -16.14 0.21 -5.54
C GLN A 468 -14.99 1.05 -6.10
N TYR A 469 -14.74 2.22 -5.50
CA TYR A 469 -13.68 3.13 -5.92
C TYR A 469 -12.31 2.81 -5.31
N ARG A 470 -12.21 1.71 -4.55
CA ARG A 470 -10.98 1.27 -3.89
C ARG A 470 -9.78 1.23 -4.85
N GLY A 471 -9.94 0.62 -6.03
CA GLY A 471 -8.88 0.52 -7.03
C GLY A 471 -8.44 1.87 -7.59
N LEU A 472 -9.40 2.78 -7.83
CA LEU A 472 -9.12 4.14 -8.31
C LEU A 472 -8.38 4.95 -7.25
N LEU A 473 -8.84 4.91 -6.00
CA LEU A 473 -8.19 5.59 -4.88
C LEU A 473 -6.77 5.07 -4.64
N PHE A 474 -6.59 3.75 -4.77
CA PHE A 474 -5.27 3.11 -4.70
C PHE A 474 -4.34 3.62 -5.80
N GLY A 475 -4.77 3.60 -7.07
CA GLY A 475 -3.98 4.10 -8.19
C GLY A 475 -3.64 5.58 -8.04
N LEU A 476 -4.61 6.40 -7.61
CA LEU A 476 -4.40 7.82 -7.37
C LEU A 476 -3.41 8.06 -6.22
N ALA A 477 -3.55 7.34 -5.09
CA ALA A 477 -2.62 7.44 -3.96
C ALA A 477 -1.19 7.09 -4.38
N MET A 478 -1.02 6.05 -5.22
CA MET A 478 0.26 5.66 -5.80
C MET A 478 0.85 6.78 -6.66
N VAL A 479 0.08 7.33 -7.60
CA VAL A 479 0.54 8.41 -8.49
C VAL A 479 0.93 9.65 -7.69
N VAL A 480 0.08 10.08 -6.76
CA VAL A 480 0.37 11.23 -5.89
C VAL A 480 1.65 11.02 -5.09
N MET A 481 1.80 9.82 -4.53
CA MET A 481 2.98 9.50 -3.72
C MET A 481 4.26 9.47 -4.57
N MET A 482 4.22 8.88 -5.75
CA MET A 482 5.37 8.85 -6.68
C MET A 482 5.78 10.24 -7.14
N VAL A 483 4.80 11.14 -7.34
CA VAL A 483 5.06 12.54 -7.71
C VAL A 483 5.61 13.35 -6.53
N VAL A 484 5.04 13.20 -5.34
CA VAL A 484 5.39 14.00 -4.15
C VAL A 484 6.64 13.46 -3.44
N ARG A 485 6.75 12.13 -3.34
CA ARG A 485 7.86 11.43 -2.67
C ARG A 485 8.30 10.20 -3.46
N PRO A 486 9.07 10.34 -4.55
CA PRO A 486 9.49 9.22 -5.41
C PRO A 486 10.34 8.17 -4.68
N ARG A 487 10.80 8.45 -3.47
CA ARG A 487 11.56 7.52 -2.61
C ARG A 487 10.70 6.78 -1.57
N GLY A 488 9.38 6.94 -1.62
CA GLY A 488 8.44 6.34 -0.65
C GLY A 488 8.36 7.07 0.70
N PHE A 489 7.62 6.48 1.66
CA PHE A 489 7.40 7.05 3.00
C PHE A 489 8.71 7.22 3.77
N ILE A 490 9.54 6.17 3.78
CA ILE A 490 10.83 6.16 4.49
C ILE A 490 11.92 5.68 3.53
N SER A 491 12.72 6.62 3.05
CA SER A 491 13.88 6.32 2.23
C SER A 491 15.04 5.85 3.10
N THR A 492 15.43 4.58 2.99
CA THR A 492 16.63 4.04 3.65
C THR A 492 17.72 3.72 2.62
N ARG A 493 18.18 4.73 1.89
CA ARG A 493 19.39 4.61 1.07
C ARG A 493 20.67 4.83 1.90
N SER A 494 20.68 4.38 3.16
CA SER A 494 21.94 4.32 3.89
C SER A 494 22.57 2.96 3.61
N PRO A 495 23.79 2.90 3.05
CA PRO A 495 24.50 1.65 2.88
C PRO A 495 24.66 0.96 4.23
N SER A 496 24.65 -0.39 4.25
CA SER A 496 24.80 -1.18 5.47
C SER A 496 26.15 -0.95 6.17
N ILE A 497 27.12 -0.45 5.44
CA ILE A 497 28.45 -0.06 5.93
C ILE A 497 28.68 1.40 5.57
N PHE A 498 28.68 2.26 6.58
CA PHE A 498 29.28 3.57 6.44
C PHE A 498 30.80 3.38 6.53
N LEU A 499 31.53 3.76 5.49
CA LEU A 499 32.94 4.03 5.60
C LEU A 499 33.06 5.21 6.58
N LYS A 500 33.25 4.92 7.84
CA LYS A 500 33.48 5.92 8.86
C LYS A 500 34.77 6.66 8.48
N GLU A 501 34.63 7.97 8.45
CA GLU A 501 35.67 8.98 8.34
C GLU A 501 36.22 9.22 6.92
N LYS A 502 35.69 10.26 6.30
CA LYS A 502 36.56 11.19 5.58
C LYS A 502 37.50 11.79 6.67
N LYS A 503 38.60 11.16 6.98
CA LYS A 503 39.73 11.88 7.57
C LYS A 503 40.03 12.99 6.56
N ALA A 504 39.78 14.23 6.94
CA ALA A 504 40.29 15.35 6.18
C ALA A 504 41.80 15.12 6.12
N VAL A 505 42.28 14.81 4.91
CA VAL A 505 43.72 14.79 4.68
C VAL A 505 44.14 16.24 4.95
N SER A 506 44.79 16.46 6.07
CA SER A 506 45.28 17.80 6.42
C SER A 506 46.19 18.24 5.28
N GLY A 507 46.04 19.47 4.81
CA GLY A 507 46.85 20.02 3.72
C GLY A 507 48.38 19.95 3.97
N SER A 508 48.79 19.57 5.18
CA SER A 508 50.21 19.30 5.54
C SER A 508 50.77 17.97 4.97
N LEU A 509 49.92 17.09 4.41
CA LEU A 509 50.33 15.82 3.78
C LEU A 509 50.54 15.93 2.27
N VAL A 510 50.11 17.01 1.66
CA VAL A 510 50.39 17.34 0.25
C VAL A 510 51.60 18.28 0.26
N LYS A 511 52.83 17.71 0.33
CA LYS A 511 54.02 18.46 -0.07
C LYS A 511 53.85 18.75 -1.56
N GLU A 512 53.58 20.00 -1.91
CA GLU A 512 53.74 20.48 -3.28
C GLU A 512 55.21 20.24 -3.65
N GLY A 513 55.41 19.32 -4.59
CA GLY A 513 56.70 19.13 -5.25
C GLY A 513 56.96 20.37 -6.13
N HIS A 514 57.84 21.22 -5.69
CA HIS A 514 58.52 22.15 -6.61
C HIS A 514 59.41 21.32 -7.52
N GLY A 515 59.04 21.28 -8.80
CA GLY A 515 59.83 20.85 -9.90
C GLY A 515 59.46 21.67 -11.12
#